data_2da36eb86970017a32ee17241aedd34d
#
_entry.id   2da36eb86970017a32ee17241aedd34d
#
_cell.length_a   1.000
_cell.length_b   1.000
_cell.length_c   1.000
_cell.angle_alpha   90.00
_cell.angle_beta   90.00
_cell.angle_gamma   90.00
#
_symmetry.space_group_name_H-M   'P 1'
#
loop_
_entity.id
_entity.type
_entity.pdbx_description
1 polymer ?
#
loop_
_entity_poly.entity_id
_entity_poly.type
_entity_poly.pdbx_seq_one_letter_code
_entity_poly.pdbx_strand_id
1 'polypeptide(L)'
;MNIINTTCAAVLILAAAASQAAPDPAKLSGNPTGEALAHTCAACHGTKGELKGEHFVPLAGMAVDEFVNSMKDFRSHKRPSSIMSHIAEGYSDEEFERMARFFNGVRIKGDVK
;
A
#
# COMPACT_ATOMS: atom_id res chain seq x y z
N MET A 1 -67.11 39.03 -0.02
CA MET A 1 -66.53 38.14 0.99
C MET A 1 -65.72 37.10 0.22
N ASN A 2 -64.42 37.37 0.01
CA ASN A 2 -63.60 36.62 -0.90
C ASN A 2 -62.78 35.62 -0.07
N ILE A 3 -63.00 34.33 -0.30
CA ILE A 3 -62.23 33.25 0.30
C ILE A 3 -61.06 32.99 -0.64
N ILE A 4 -59.89 33.44 -0.22
CA ILE A 4 -58.61 33.15 -0.90
C ILE A 4 -58.24 31.74 -0.63
N ASN A 5 -58.31 30.90 -1.66
CA ASN A 5 -57.89 29.49 -1.62
C ASN A 5 -56.37 29.42 -1.82
N THR A 6 -55.61 29.27 -0.71
CA THR A 6 -54.14 29.12 -0.75
C THR A 6 -53.80 27.65 -0.92
N THR A 7 -53.59 27.25 -2.15
CA THR A 7 -53.04 25.93 -2.48
C THR A 7 -51.54 25.92 -2.18
N CYS A 8 -51.20 25.26 -1.07
CA CYS A 8 -49.82 25.01 -0.69
C CYS A 8 -49.26 23.86 -1.54
N ALA A 9 -48.51 24.19 -2.58
CA ALA A 9 -47.81 23.20 -3.40
C ALA A 9 -46.60 22.70 -2.63
N ALA A 10 -46.72 21.50 -2.08
CA ALA A 10 -45.58 20.80 -1.46
C ALA A 10 -44.65 20.31 -2.58
N VAL A 11 -43.51 20.96 -2.73
CA VAL A 11 -42.43 20.50 -3.60
C VAL A 11 -41.67 19.40 -2.88
N LEU A 12 -41.93 18.15 -3.25
CA LEU A 12 -41.13 16.99 -2.83
C LEU A 12 -39.80 17.02 -3.60
N ILE A 13 -38.74 17.47 -2.93
CA ILE A 13 -37.37 17.31 -3.42
C ILE A 13 -36.97 15.87 -3.16
N LEU A 14 -37.02 15.00 -4.19
CA LEU A 14 -36.37 13.68 -4.17
C LEU A 14 -34.87 13.92 -4.21
N ALA A 15 -34.22 13.84 -3.04
CA ALA A 15 -32.78 13.71 -2.96
C ALA A 15 -32.37 12.31 -3.46
N ALA A 16 -31.97 12.24 -4.73
CA ALA A 16 -31.33 11.05 -5.26
C ALA A 16 -29.99 10.88 -4.54
N ALA A 17 -29.95 10.00 -3.53
CA ALA A 17 -28.72 9.54 -2.93
C ALA A 17 -27.94 8.79 -4.02
N ALA A 18 -26.93 9.44 -4.60
CA ALA A 18 -25.97 8.77 -5.47
C ALA A 18 -25.23 7.73 -4.61
N SER A 19 -25.68 6.48 -4.69
CA SER A 19 -24.98 5.35 -4.11
C SER A 19 -23.63 5.25 -4.82
N GLN A 20 -22.56 5.71 -4.18
CA GLN A 20 -21.22 5.50 -4.67
C GLN A 20 -20.95 4.01 -4.50
N ALA A 21 -21.04 3.26 -5.58
CA ALA A 21 -20.65 1.87 -5.62
C ALA A 21 -19.19 1.76 -5.14
N ALA A 22 -18.95 0.87 -4.19
CA ALA A 22 -17.58 0.52 -3.81
C ALA A 22 -16.79 0.13 -5.07
N PRO A 23 -15.50 0.50 -5.18
CA PRO A 23 -14.71 0.13 -6.34
C PRO A 23 -14.74 -1.39 -6.52
N ASP A 24 -15.03 -1.82 -7.73
CA ASP A 24 -15.09 -3.23 -8.11
C ASP A 24 -13.71 -3.88 -7.85
N PRO A 25 -13.61 -4.88 -6.96
CA PRO A 25 -12.35 -5.56 -6.70
C PRO A 25 -11.72 -6.18 -7.96
N ALA A 26 -12.50 -6.49 -8.98
CA ALA A 26 -11.99 -6.95 -10.27
C ALA A 26 -11.28 -5.84 -11.07
N LYS A 27 -11.57 -4.56 -10.80
CA LYS A 27 -10.85 -3.42 -11.40
C LYS A 27 -9.56 -3.06 -10.67
N LEU A 28 -9.32 -3.62 -9.48
CA LEU A 28 -8.05 -3.54 -8.75
C LEU A 28 -7.02 -4.54 -9.23
N SER A 29 -7.34 -5.39 -10.21
CA SER A 29 -6.43 -6.40 -10.77
C SER A 29 -5.41 -5.81 -11.75
N GLY A 30 -5.08 -4.52 -11.65
CA GLY A 30 -3.85 -3.97 -12.18
C GLY A 30 -2.68 -4.49 -11.35
N ASN A 31 -1.64 -4.96 -12.03
CA ASN A 31 -0.40 -5.40 -11.39
C ASN A 31 0.14 -4.26 -10.49
N PRO A 32 0.14 -4.37 -9.14
CA PRO A 32 0.45 -3.25 -8.26
C PRO A 32 1.87 -2.75 -8.49
N THR A 33 2.07 -1.43 -8.38
CA THR A 33 3.41 -0.85 -8.49
C THR A 33 4.31 -1.29 -7.34
N GLY A 34 5.62 -1.23 -7.54
CA GLY A 34 6.57 -1.52 -6.47
C GLY A 34 6.37 -0.63 -5.24
N GLU A 35 6.00 0.64 -5.45
CA GLU A 35 5.67 1.57 -4.37
C GLU A 35 4.42 1.14 -3.59
N ALA A 36 3.34 0.76 -4.29
CA ALA A 36 2.12 0.31 -3.64
C ALA A 36 2.36 -0.96 -2.79
N LEU A 37 3.14 -1.90 -3.30
CA LEU A 37 3.55 -3.10 -2.55
C LEU A 37 4.42 -2.74 -1.35
N ALA A 38 5.38 -1.82 -1.52
CA ALA A 38 6.33 -1.42 -0.48
C ALA A 38 5.66 -0.70 0.70
N HIS A 39 4.48 -0.09 0.52
CA HIS A 39 3.72 0.51 1.61
C HIS A 39 3.37 -0.49 2.72
N THR A 40 3.23 -1.76 2.41
CA THR A 40 2.98 -2.80 3.42
C THR A 40 4.15 -2.99 4.39
N CYS A 41 5.37 -2.64 3.98
CA CYS A 41 6.58 -2.73 4.78
C CYS A 41 6.75 -1.55 5.74
N ALA A 42 6.04 -0.44 5.51
CA ALA A 42 6.21 0.82 6.22
C ALA A 42 5.92 0.74 7.72
N ALA A 43 4.99 -0.12 8.13
CA ALA A 43 4.61 -0.28 9.53
C ALA A 43 5.79 -0.71 10.43
N CYS A 44 6.71 -1.51 9.89
CA CYS A 44 7.87 -2.04 10.62
C CYS A 44 9.19 -1.42 10.17
N HIS A 45 9.36 -1.12 8.89
CA HIS A 45 10.61 -0.60 8.32
C HIS A 45 10.61 0.92 8.11
N GLY A 46 9.53 1.60 8.50
CA GLY A 46 9.36 3.04 8.34
C GLY A 46 8.91 3.45 6.94
N THR A 47 8.40 4.68 6.84
CA THR A 47 7.97 5.25 5.57
C THR A 47 9.13 5.18 4.58
N LYS A 48 8.88 4.60 3.41
CA LYS A 48 9.90 4.34 2.38
C LYS A 48 11.07 3.45 2.85
N GLY A 49 10.90 2.71 3.94
CA GLY A 49 11.95 1.82 4.46
C GLY A 49 13.11 2.52 5.14
N GLU A 50 12.93 3.75 5.61
CA GLU A 50 14.00 4.60 6.17
C GLU A 50 14.27 4.35 7.67
N LEU A 51 13.48 3.48 8.35
CA LEU A 51 13.66 3.24 9.77
C LEU A 51 14.99 2.51 10.04
N LYS A 52 15.79 3.12 10.88
CA LYS A 52 17.05 2.56 11.40
C LYS A 52 16.85 2.18 12.87
N GLY A 53 17.26 0.98 13.25
CA GLY A 53 17.15 0.53 14.63
C GLY A 53 17.77 -0.85 14.81
N GLU A 54 17.92 -1.27 16.08
CA GLU A 54 18.56 -2.56 16.42
C GLU A 54 17.79 -3.79 15.89
N HIS A 55 16.46 -3.63 15.69
CA HIS A 55 15.60 -4.75 15.33
C HIS A 55 15.10 -4.71 13.87
N PHE A 56 15.29 -3.59 13.17
CA PHE A 56 14.77 -3.39 11.83
C PHE A 56 15.87 -2.94 10.87
N VAL A 57 16.08 -3.72 9.83
CA VAL A 57 17.01 -3.36 8.76
C VAL A 57 16.35 -2.26 7.90
N PRO A 58 17.04 -1.15 7.61
CA PRO A 58 16.55 -0.18 6.65
C PRO A 58 16.48 -0.79 5.25
N LEU A 59 15.37 -0.55 4.56
CA LEU A 59 15.16 -1.03 3.20
C LEU A 59 15.55 0.03 2.15
N ALA A 60 15.51 1.31 2.54
CA ALA A 60 15.87 2.43 1.67
C ALA A 60 17.31 2.31 1.19
N GLY A 61 17.52 2.37 -0.13
CA GLY A 61 18.83 2.24 -0.76
C GLY A 61 19.39 0.81 -0.82
N MET A 62 18.65 -0.20 -0.33
CA MET A 62 19.09 -1.59 -0.39
C MET A 62 19.30 -2.04 -1.85
N ALA A 63 20.33 -2.83 -2.11
CA ALA A 63 20.55 -3.40 -3.44
C ALA A 63 19.40 -4.32 -3.84
N VAL A 64 19.03 -4.31 -5.13
CA VAL A 64 17.87 -5.08 -5.62
C VAL A 64 18.03 -6.57 -5.36
N ASP A 65 19.19 -7.12 -5.65
CA ASP A 65 19.52 -8.53 -5.45
C ASP A 65 19.54 -8.91 -3.96
N GLU A 66 20.05 -8.05 -3.09
CA GLU A 66 20.02 -8.23 -1.65
C GLU A 66 18.60 -8.33 -1.11
N PHE A 67 17.72 -7.43 -1.51
CA PHE A 67 16.32 -7.45 -1.10
C PHE A 67 15.62 -8.72 -1.59
N VAL A 68 15.73 -9.03 -2.89
CA VAL A 68 15.08 -10.20 -3.49
C VAL A 68 15.56 -11.50 -2.86
N ASN A 69 16.87 -11.67 -2.69
CA ASN A 69 17.43 -12.86 -2.08
C ASN A 69 17.00 -13.00 -0.61
N SER A 70 17.02 -11.91 0.15
CA SER A 70 16.55 -11.92 1.54
C SER A 70 15.08 -12.36 1.65
N MET A 71 14.19 -11.84 0.79
CA MET A 71 12.78 -12.19 0.79
C MET A 71 12.56 -13.66 0.38
N LYS A 72 13.30 -14.17 -0.60
CA LYS A 72 13.27 -15.59 -0.98
C LYS A 72 13.76 -16.50 0.14
N ASP A 73 14.82 -16.11 0.83
CA ASP A 73 15.38 -16.86 1.96
C ASP A 73 14.42 -16.87 3.16
N PHE A 74 13.67 -15.78 3.41
CA PHE A 74 12.60 -15.76 4.41
C PHE A 74 11.45 -16.67 4.00
N ARG A 75 10.97 -16.58 2.76
CA ARG A 75 9.85 -17.38 2.24
C ARG A 75 10.15 -18.89 2.28
N SER A 76 11.39 -19.26 2.01
CA SER A 76 11.83 -20.65 2.05
C SER A 76 12.28 -21.12 3.44
N HIS A 77 12.14 -20.29 4.48
CA HIS A 77 12.62 -20.54 5.86
C HIS A 77 14.12 -20.80 5.98
N LYS A 78 14.89 -20.50 4.95
CA LYS A 78 16.35 -20.60 4.96
C LYS A 78 16.98 -19.54 5.88
N ARG A 79 16.37 -18.35 5.92
CA ARG A 79 16.72 -17.29 6.86
C ARG A 79 15.74 -17.29 8.04
N PRO A 80 16.19 -17.51 9.29
CA PRO A 80 15.32 -17.50 10.46
C PRO A 80 14.66 -16.14 10.67
N SER A 81 13.37 -16.13 10.97
CA SER A 81 12.61 -14.93 11.29
C SER A 81 11.32 -15.27 12.04
N SER A 82 10.90 -14.40 12.96
CA SER A 82 9.62 -14.55 13.66
C SER A 82 8.42 -14.10 12.82
N ILE A 83 8.59 -13.13 11.90
CA ILE A 83 7.49 -12.55 11.13
C ILE A 83 7.77 -12.45 9.63
N MET A 84 9.02 -12.18 9.22
CA MET A 84 9.34 -11.95 7.82
C MET A 84 9.10 -13.17 6.93
N SER A 85 9.20 -14.39 7.47
CA SER A 85 8.86 -15.61 6.73
C SER A 85 7.39 -15.61 6.31
N HIS A 86 6.48 -15.31 7.24
CA HIS A 86 5.04 -15.24 6.95
C HIS A 86 4.68 -14.08 6.01
N ILE A 87 5.34 -12.93 6.15
CA ILE A 87 5.14 -11.81 5.24
C ILE A 87 5.58 -12.19 3.83
N ALA A 88 6.75 -12.80 3.69
CA ALA A 88 7.31 -13.15 2.39
C ALA A 88 6.48 -14.20 1.62
N GLU A 89 5.76 -15.08 2.32
CA GLU A 89 4.85 -16.05 1.71
C GLU A 89 3.72 -15.41 0.91
N GLY A 90 3.36 -14.15 1.22
CA GLY A 90 2.29 -13.42 0.56
C GLY A 90 2.67 -12.79 -0.79
N TYR A 91 3.91 -12.92 -1.27
CA TYR A 91 4.39 -12.22 -2.47
C TYR A 91 5.06 -13.16 -3.47
N SER A 92 4.93 -12.84 -4.75
CA SER A 92 5.63 -13.50 -5.86
C SER A 92 7.06 -12.95 -6.03
N ASP A 93 7.86 -13.65 -6.84
CA ASP A 93 9.20 -13.20 -7.19
C ASP A 93 9.20 -11.85 -7.94
N GLU A 94 8.22 -11.67 -8.84
CA GLU A 94 8.06 -10.41 -9.58
C GLU A 94 7.66 -9.25 -8.65
N GLU A 95 6.89 -9.52 -7.61
CA GLU A 95 6.54 -8.52 -6.60
C GLU A 95 7.75 -8.15 -5.74
N PHE A 96 8.58 -9.11 -5.36
CA PHE A 96 9.86 -8.82 -4.71
C PHE A 96 10.75 -7.92 -5.55
N GLU A 97 10.87 -8.18 -6.85
CA GLU A 97 11.66 -7.34 -7.74
C GLU A 97 11.11 -5.91 -7.84
N ARG A 98 9.79 -5.75 -7.91
CA ARG A 98 9.18 -4.42 -7.97
C ARG A 98 9.40 -3.64 -6.69
N MET A 99 9.21 -4.26 -5.51
CA MET A 99 9.51 -3.65 -4.22
C MET A 99 10.99 -3.30 -4.09
N ALA A 100 11.87 -4.22 -4.50
CA ALA A 100 13.31 -4.00 -4.46
C ALA A 100 13.75 -2.79 -5.27
N ARG A 101 13.23 -2.63 -6.49
CA ARG A 101 13.52 -1.44 -7.32
C ARG A 101 13.03 -0.15 -6.70
N PHE A 102 11.85 -0.18 -6.05
CA PHE A 102 11.34 0.98 -5.33
C PHE A 102 12.29 1.37 -4.19
N PHE A 103 12.62 0.45 -3.30
CA PHE A 103 13.51 0.74 -2.16
C PHE A 103 14.92 1.14 -2.60
N ASN A 104 15.47 0.51 -3.62
CA ASN A 104 16.78 0.87 -4.18
C ASN A 104 16.81 2.33 -4.68
N GLY A 105 15.70 2.82 -5.23
CA GLY A 105 15.57 4.21 -5.67
C GLY A 105 15.38 5.24 -4.56
N VAL A 106 15.08 4.80 -3.33
CA VAL A 106 14.87 5.72 -2.19
C VAL A 106 16.21 6.30 -1.73
N ARG A 107 16.33 7.63 -1.75
CA ARG A 107 17.51 8.34 -1.23
C ARG A 107 17.27 8.75 0.21
N ILE A 108 18.09 8.28 1.12
CA ILE A 108 18.06 8.71 2.52
C ILE A 108 18.68 10.13 2.58
N LYS A 109 17.92 11.08 3.11
CA LYS A 109 18.47 12.44 3.37
C LYS A 109 19.59 12.31 4.39
N GLY A 110 20.83 12.55 3.95
CA GLY A 110 22.03 12.49 4.80
C GLY A 110 23.20 11.69 4.23
N ASP A 111 23.00 10.88 3.19
CA ASP A 111 24.07 10.14 2.53
C ASP A 111 24.64 10.88 1.30
N VAL A 112 24.71 12.20 1.36
CA VAL A 112 25.49 12.98 0.39
C VAL A 112 26.92 13.00 0.92
N LYS A 113 27.75 12.05 0.46
CA LYS A 113 29.20 12.22 0.44
C LYS A 113 29.62 12.92 -0.81
#